data_a48beeef5cf1686f40b711ceae4c6713
#
_entry.id   a48beeef5cf1686f40b711ceae4c6713
#
_cell.length_a   1.000
_cell.length_b   1.000
_cell.length_c   1.000
_cell.angle_alpha   90.00
_cell.angle_beta   90.00
_cell.angle_gamma   90.00
#
_symmetry.space_group_name_H-M   'P 1'
#
loop_
_entity.id
_entity.type
_entity.pdbx_description
1 polymer ?
#
loop_
_entity_poly.entity_id
_entity_poly.type
_entity_poly.pdbx_seq_one_letter_code
_entity_poly.pdbx_strand_id
1 'polypeptide(L)'
;PTTGMHFEDVRHLLNVLHGLVDEGNTVIVIEHNMDIIKQADHVIDLGPEGGRNGGEIQFEGTPEALADPDRDVDTHTSRFLREELERTRAAQ
;
A
#
# COMPACT_ATOMS: atom_id res chain seq x y z
N PRO A 1 -0.15 -11.53 -4.73
CA PRO A 1 0.23 -10.36 -5.53
C PRO A 1 -0.61 -10.21 -6.78
N THR A 2 -0.75 -8.99 -7.22
CA THR A 2 -1.58 -8.65 -8.38
C THR A 2 -0.80 -8.55 -9.68
N THR A 3 0.43 -9.02 -9.70
CA THR A 3 1.28 -9.01 -10.89
C THR A 3 0.57 -9.70 -12.04
N GLY A 4 0.41 -9.01 -13.17
CA GLY A 4 -0.26 -9.53 -14.34
C GLY A 4 -1.77 -9.40 -14.36
N MET A 5 -2.39 -8.87 -13.30
CA MET A 5 -3.82 -8.63 -13.27
C MET A 5 -4.18 -7.36 -14.05
N HIS A 6 -5.32 -7.40 -14.74
CA HIS A 6 -5.86 -6.22 -15.36
C HIS A 6 -6.42 -5.25 -14.33
N PHE A 7 -6.52 -3.98 -14.70
CA PHE A 7 -7.04 -2.93 -13.82
C PHE A 7 -8.43 -3.26 -13.26
N GLU A 8 -9.32 -3.79 -14.07
CA GLU A 8 -10.66 -4.15 -13.62
C GLU A 8 -10.66 -5.31 -12.63
N ASP A 9 -9.73 -6.25 -12.79
CA ASP A 9 -9.58 -7.37 -11.85
C ASP A 9 -9.10 -6.86 -10.49
N VAL A 10 -8.19 -5.90 -10.49
CA VAL A 10 -7.72 -5.26 -9.26
C VAL A 10 -8.86 -4.52 -8.56
N ARG A 11 -9.69 -3.82 -9.32
CA ARG A 11 -10.88 -3.14 -8.77
C ARG A 11 -11.84 -4.13 -8.13
N HIS A 12 -12.10 -5.23 -8.82
CA HIS A 12 -12.97 -6.26 -8.28
C HIS A 12 -12.41 -6.87 -6.98
N LEU A 13 -11.11 -7.15 -6.98
CA LEU A 13 -10.44 -7.66 -5.78
C LEU A 13 -10.60 -6.67 -4.61
N LEU A 14 -10.37 -5.38 -4.85
CA LEU A 14 -10.53 -4.36 -3.82
C LEU A 14 -11.95 -4.31 -3.27
N ASN A 15 -12.95 -4.43 -4.14
CA ASN A 15 -14.34 -4.45 -3.71
C ASN A 15 -14.62 -5.64 -2.79
N VAL A 16 -14.08 -6.81 -3.12
CA VAL A 16 -14.23 -8.01 -2.28
C VAL A 16 -13.54 -7.81 -0.93
N LEU A 17 -12.33 -7.27 -0.92
CA LEU A 17 -11.59 -7.03 0.31
C LEU A 17 -12.30 -6.02 1.22
N HIS A 18 -12.78 -4.93 0.65
CA HIS A 18 -13.55 -3.93 1.40
C HIS A 18 -14.83 -4.52 1.97
N GLY A 19 -15.51 -5.38 1.21
CA GLY A 19 -16.69 -6.07 1.70
C GLY A 19 -16.40 -6.94 2.91
N LEU A 20 -15.29 -7.66 2.89
CA LEU A 20 -14.88 -8.49 4.02
C LEU A 20 -14.58 -7.65 5.26
N VAL A 21 -13.91 -6.53 5.09
CA VAL A 21 -13.61 -5.61 6.20
C VAL A 21 -14.92 -5.04 6.78
N ASP A 22 -15.83 -4.65 5.92
CA ASP A 22 -17.13 -4.09 6.34
C ASP A 22 -17.96 -5.10 7.13
N GLU A 23 -17.75 -6.39 6.88
CA GLU A 23 -18.40 -7.46 7.64
C GLU A 23 -17.74 -7.72 9.00
N GLY A 24 -16.68 -6.99 9.35
CA GLY A 24 -16.00 -7.09 10.63
C GLY A 24 -14.76 -7.95 10.62
N ASN A 25 -14.26 -8.31 9.45
CA ASN A 25 -13.03 -9.11 9.33
C ASN A 25 -11.79 -8.21 9.29
N THR A 26 -10.68 -8.76 9.77
CA THR A 26 -9.36 -8.16 9.58
C THR A 26 -8.73 -8.85 8.38
N VAL A 27 -8.30 -8.07 7.39
CA VAL A 27 -7.69 -8.58 6.16
C VAL A 27 -6.25 -8.10 6.07
N ILE A 28 -5.33 -9.04 5.91
CA ILE A 28 -3.91 -8.75 5.72
C ILE A 28 -3.52 -9.15 4.30
N VAL A 29 -2.92 -8.21 3.58
CA VAL A 29 -2.53 -8.42 2.18
C VAL A 29 -1.04 -8.16 2.04
N ILE A 30 -0.34 -9.07 1.37
CA ILE A 30 1.05 -8.86 0.99
C ILE A 30 1.05 -8.39 -0.46
N GLU A 31 1.51 -7.16 -0.68
CA GLU A 31 1.34 -6.53 -1.98
C GLU A 31 2.40 -5.48 -2.23
N HIS A 32 2.70 -5.22 -3.50
CA HIS A 32 3.55 -4.12 -3.93
C HIS A 32 2.85 -3.21 -4.96
N ASN A 33 1.60 -3.50 -5.28
CA ASN A 33 0.80 -2.68 -6.20
C ASN A 33 0.26 -1.47 -5.44
N MET A 34 0.64 -0.26 -5.88
CA MET A 34 0.27 0.98 -5.19
C MET A 34 -1.23 1.26 -5.24
N ASP A 35 -1.93 0.76 -6.26
CA ASP A 35 -3.39 0.89 -6.33
C ASP A 35 -4.08 0.17 -5.18
N ILE A 36 -3.49 -0.93 -4.71
CA ILE A 36 -4.00 -1.67 -3.56
C ILE A 36 -3.51 -1.05 -2.26
N ILE A 37 -2.23 -0.73 -2.18
CA ILE A 37 -1.61 -0.19 -0.96
C ILE A 37 -2.27 1.11 -0.54
N LYS A 38 -2.58 2.00 -1.48
CA LYS A 38 -3.22 3.29 -1.16
C LYS A 38 -4.62 3.14 -0.56
N GLN A 39 -5.26 1.98 -0.74
CA GLN A 39 -6.58 1.69 -0.19
C GLN A 39 -6.54 1.10 1.22
N ALA A 40 -5.36 0.76 1.71
CA ALA A 40 -5.22 0.14 3.03
C ALA A 40 -5.51 1.14 4.14
N ASP A 41 -5.98 0.63 5.27
CA ASP A 41 -6.13 1.42 6.48
C ASP A 41 -4.80 1.55 7.20
N HIS A 42 -3.94 0.55 7.06
CA HIS A 42 -2.64 0.49 7.73
C HIS A 42 -1.64 -0.22 6.83
N VAL A 43 -0.47 0.35 6.68
CA VAL A 43 0.62 -0.21 5.87
C VAL A 43 1.80 -0.54 6.78
N ILE A 44 2.37 -1.71 6.58
CA ILE A 44 3.61 -2.11 7.21
C ILE A 44 4.65 -2.23 6.10
N ASP A 45 5.65 -1.39 6.13
CA ASP A 45 6.70 -1.33 5.11
C ASP A 45 7.95 -2.02 5.65
N LEU A 46 8.30 -3.14 5.03
CA LEU A 46 9.45 -3.92 5.43
C LEU A 46 10.70 -3.49 4.67
N GLY A 47 11.85 -3.80 5.23
CA GLY A 47 13.14 -3.52 4.61
C GLY A 47 13.19 -4.07 3.18
N PRO A 48 13.87 -3.33 2.26
CA PRO A 48 13.83 -3.63 0.83
C PRO A 48 14.55 -4.91 0.44
N GLU A 49 15.40 -5.43 1.31
CA GLU A 49 16.24 -6.59 1.00
C GLU A 49 15.86 -7.78 1.86
N GLY A 50 15.90 -8.97 1.28
CA GLY A 50 15.83 -10.19 2.03
C GLY A 50 17.13 -10.42 2.80
N GLY A 51 17.18 -11.43 3.65
CA GLY A 51 18.36 -11.77 4.40
C GLY A 51 18.51 -10.99 5.70
N ARG A 52 19.75 -10.67 6.06
CA ARG A 52 20.07 -10.14 7.40
C ARG A 52 19.33 -8.84 7.72
N ASN A 53 19.22 -7.95 6.76
CA ASN A 53 18.58 -6.66 6.94
C ASN A 53 17.15 -6.61 6.38
N GLY A 54 16.70 -7.72 5.78
CA GLY A 54 15.35 -7.83 5.26
C GLY A 54 14.37 -8.18 6.37
N GLY A 55 13.12 -7.82 6.17
CA GLY A 55 12.06 -8.13 7.12
C GLY A 55 11.98 -7.20 8.32
N GLU A 56 12.88 -6.23 8.44
CA GLU A 56 12.76 -5.21 9.47
C GLU A 56 11.69 -4.19 9.09
N ILE A 57 10.86 -3.82 10.05
CA ILE A 57 9.84 -2.81 9.82
C ILE A 57 10.51 -1.44 9.70
N GLN A 58 10.39 -0.82 8.53
CA GLN A 58 10.90 0.53 8.29
C GLN A 58 9.87 1.60 8.62
N PHE A 59 8.62 1.27 8.47
CA PHE A 59 7.51 2.18 8.76
C PHE A 59 6.24 1.37 8.96
N GLU A 60 5.36 1.85 9.84
CA GLU A 60 3.97 1.39 9.87
C GLU A 60 3.05 2.56 10.16
N GLY A 61 1.90 2.58 9.53
CA GLY A 61 0.93 3.66 9.67
C GLY A 61 -0.01 3.71 8.47
N THR A 62 -0.71 4.82 8.32
CA THR A 62 -1.61 5.01 7.18
C THR A 62 -0.81 5.24 5.90
N PRO A 63 -1.40 4.96 4.72
CA PRO A 63 -0.75 5.29 3.45
C PRO A 63 -0.38 6.77 3.36
N GLU A 64 -1.23 7.65 3.84
CA GLU A 64 -1.00 9.10 3.82
C GLU A 64 0.22 9.48 4.67
N ALA A 65 0.36 8.87 5.84
CA ALA A 65 1.51 9.11 6.70
C ALA A 65 2.81 8.61 6.07
N LEU A 66 2.77 7.45 5.42
CA LEU A 66 3.94 6.90 4.74
C LEU A 66 4.37 7.79 3.57
N ALA A 67 3.42 8.37 2.85
CA ALA A 67 3.67 9.22 1.69
C ALA A 67 4.00 10.67 2.05
N ASP A 68 3.83 11.08 3.30
CA ASP A 68 3.99 12.46 3.74
C ASP A 68 5.44 12.91 3.57
N PRO A 69 5.73 13.92 2.73
CA PRO A 69 7.10 14.41 2.51
C PRO A 69 7.70 15.10 3.74
N ASP A 70 6.86 15.54 4.69
CA ASP A 70 7.32 16.21 5.89
C ASP A 70 7.76 15.23 6.97
N ARG A 71 7.50 13.94 6.79
CA ARG A 71 7.98 12.90 7.67
C ARG A 71 9.34 12.41 7.22
N ASP A 72 10.17 12.03 8.18
CA ASP A 72 11.50 11.50 7.90
C ASP A 72 11.42 10.01 7.51
N VAL A 73 10.66 9.74 6.46
CA VAL A 73 10.53 8.41 5.88
C VAL A 73 10.86 8.49 4.40
N ASP A 74 11.92 7.79 4.00
CA ASP A 74 12.36 7.76 2.62
C ASP A 74 12.66 6.32 2.21
N THR A 75 11.62 5.60 1.82
CA THR A 75 11.71 4.24 1.31
C THR A 75 11.20 4.21 -0.13
N HIS A 76 11.50 3.11 -0.84
CA HIS A 76 10.95 2.94 -2.19
C HIS A 76 9.43 3.01 -2.15
N THR A 77 8.82 2.34 -1.18
CA THR A 77 7.36 2.32 -1.05
C THR A 77 6.82 3.72 -0.79
N SER A 78 7.45 4.50 0.09
CA SER A 78 6.99 5.85 0.40
C SER A 78 7.05 6.76 -0.83
N ARG A 79 8.10 6.65 -1.63
CA ARG A 79 8.26 7.45 -2.85
C ARG A 79 7.21 7.11 -3.89
N PHE A 80 7.02 5.82 -4.17
CA PHE A 80 6.02 5.39 -5.16
C PHE A 80 4.60 5.68 -4.70
N LEU A 81 4.33 5.52 -3.41
CA LEU A 81 3.03 5.82 -2.85
C LEU A 81 2.70 7.31 -2.94
N ARG A 82 3.69 8.16 -2.67
CA ARG A 82 3.54 9.62 -2.81
C ARG A 82 3.17 9.98 -4.24
N GLU A 83 3.87 9.43 -5.22
CA GLU A 83 3.57 9.65 -6.64
C GLU A 83 2.16 9.21 -6.98
N GLU A 84 1.75 8.05 -6.49
CA GLU A 84 0.42 7.51 -6.77
C GLU A 84 -0.69 8.37 -6.17
N LEU A 85 -0.52 8.84 -4.94
CA LEU A 85 -1.49 9.70 -4.28
C LEU A 85 -1.58 11.06 -4.97
N GLU A 86 -0.45 11.61 -5.43
CA GLU A 86 -0.44 12.86 -6.19
C GLU A 86 -1.15 12.69 -7.52
N ARG A 87 -0.94 11.57 -8.21
CA ARG A 87 -1.60 11.27 -9.47
C ARG A 87 -3.11 11.16 -9.27
N THR A 88 -3.54 10.47 -8.23
CA THR A 88 -4.95 10.29 -7.91
C THR A 88 -5.60 11.64 -7.61
N ARG A 89 -4.92 12.49 -6.85
CA ARG A 89 -5.40 13.82 -6.52
C ARG A 89 -5.51 14.70 -7.76
N ALA A 90 -4.55 14.64 -8.65
CA ALA A 90 -4.55 15.41 -9.89
C ALA A 90 -5.66 14.98 -10.84
N ALA A 91 -6.09 13.72 -10.78
CA ALA A 91 -7.15 13.19 -11.62
C ALA A 91 -8.56 13.57 -11.14
N GLN A 92 -8.68 14.12 -9.95
CA GLN A 92 -9.95 14.61 -9.41
C GLN A 92 -10.21 16.07 -9.86
#